data_7acf1943051263db77e865f1b4252d68
#
_entry.id   7acf1943051263db77e865f1b4252d68
#
_cell.length_a   1.000
_cell.length_b   1.000
_cell.length_c   1.000
_cell.angle_alpha   90.00
_cell.angle_beta   90.00
_cell.angle_gamma   90.00
#
_symmetry.space_group_name_H-M   'P 1'
#
loop_
_entity.id
_entity.type
_entity.pdbx_description
1 polymer ?
#
loop_
_entity_poly.entity_id
_entity_poly.type
_entity_poly.pdbx_seq_one_letter_code
_entity_poly.pdbx_strand_id
1 'polypeptide(L)'
;HMWTRRQRQMCIRDRSYRKQYGFNAIAVMPTNLYGPNDNFDHNSSHVLPALISKFHGSLEKSKHWVVKLWGDGTAKREFLHVDDLAEALYICMEKYDDEEIINIGTGEDVTIKELAETIIDVTGYENDYEWDTSKPNGTPRKVLNVDKIKALGWEPKIGLREGIESTYEWYKNNLGYEEPQPQLNPISRFMSWMDS
;
A
#
# COMPACT_ATOMS: atom_id res chain seq x y z
N HIS A 1 0.38 6.67 -16.00
CA HIS A 1 -0.51 7.77 -16.45
C HIS A 1 -1.98 7.38 -16.69
N MET A 2 -2.33 6.10 -16.86
CA MET A 2 -3.74 5.70 -17.05
C MET A 2 -4.57 5.66 -15.75
N TRP A 3 -3.97 5.32 -14.62
CA TRP A 3 -4.67 5.24 -13.33
C TRP A 3 -5.14 6.62 -12.83
N THR A 4 -4.29 7.62 -12.87
CA THR A 4 -4.65 9.00 -12.51
C THR A 4 -5.76 9.59 -13.39
N ARG A 5 -5.83 9.21 -14.67
CA ARG A 5 -6.95 9.61 -15.55
C ARG A 5 -8.26 8.97 -15.10
N ARG A 6 -8.29 7.69 -14.74
CA ARG A 6 -9.52 7.00 -14.30
C ARG A 6 -10.04 7.55 -12.99
N GLN A 7 -9.18 7.73 -11.98
CA GLN A 7 -9.58 8.36 -10.71
C GLN A 7 -10.12 9.77 -10.91
N ARG A 8 -9.43 10.59 -11.71
CA ARG A 8 -9.90 11.95 -12.03
C ARG A 8 -11.23 11.95 -12.75
N GLN A 9 -11.47 11.03 -13.68
CA GLN A 9 -12.75 10.89 -14.38
C GLN A 9 -13.87 10.44 -13.45
N MET A 10 -13.62 9.55 -12.50
CA MET A 10 -14.61 9.14 -11.51
C MET A 10 -15.04 10.34 -10.64
N CYS A 11 -14.09 11.05 -10.04
CA CYS A 11 -14.41 12.23 -9.22
C CYS A 11 -15.17 13.32 -10.01
N ILE A 12 -14.83 13.55 -11.28
CA ILE A 12 -15.55 14.51 -12.13
C ILE A 12 -16.99 14.05 -12.39
N ARG A 13 -17.19 12.76 -12.67
CA ARG A 13 -18.51 12.18 -12.89
C ARG A 13 -19.37 12.28 -11.64
N ASP A 14 -18.85 11.93 -10.48
CA ASP A 14 -19.58 11.93 -9.21
C ASP A 14 -20.01 13.35 -8.84
N ARG A 15 -19.13 14.35 -8.99
CA ARG A 15 -19.48 15.77 -8.84
C ARG A 15 -20.56 16.24 -9.82
N SER A 16 -20.51 15.79 -11.08
CA SER A 16 -21.50 16.14 -12.08
C SER A 16 -22.87 15.56 -11.73
N TYR A 17 -22.92 14.31 -11.28
CA TYR A 17 -24.16 13.67 -10.84
C TYR A 17 -24.71 14.32 -9.57
N ARG A 18 -23.86 14.70 -8.63
CA ARG A 18 -24.27 15.46 -7.45
C ARG A 18 -24.91 16.79 -7.83
N LYS A 19 -24.26 17.57 -8.69
CA LYS A 19 -24.80 18.87 -9.16
C LYS A 19 -26.09 18.75 -9.96
N GLN A 20 -26.18 17.75 -10.83
CA GLN A 20 -27.29 17.63 -11.79
C GLN A 20 -28.51 16.91 -11.20
N TYR A 21 -28.30 15.95 -10.30
CA TYR A 21 -29.34 15.06 -9.82
C TYR A 21 -29.49 15.02 -8.29
N GLY A 22 -28.69 15.80 -7.56
CA GLY A 22 -28.68 15.73 -6.10
C GLY A 22 -28.18 14.38 -5.54
N PHE A 23 -27.42 13.63 -6.37
CA PHE A 23 -26.90 12.31 -5.97
C PHE A 23 -25.85 12.46 -4.87
N ASN A 24 -26.11 11.86 -3.70
CA ASN A 24 -25.20 11.93 -2.58
C ASN A 24 -24.03 10.97 -2.77
N ALA A 25 -22.95 11.48 -3.39
CA ALA A 25 -21.68 10.79 -3.57
C ALA A 25 -20.54 11.64 -3.01
N ILE A 26 -19.64 11.02 -2.28
CA ILE A 26 -18.40 11.63 -1.79
C ILE A 26 -17.20 10.97 -2.45
N ALA A 27 -16.12 11.73 -2.61
CA ALA A 27 -14.85 11.22 -3.17
C ALA A 27 -13.77 11.23 -2.09
N VAL A 28 -13.23 10.05 -1.79
CA VAL A 28 -12.14 9.89 -0.82
C VAL A 28 -10.83 9.54 -1.51
N MET A 29 -9.71 10.06 -1.02
CA MET A 29 -8.37 9.81 -1.53
C MET A 29 -7.48 9.28 -0.41
N PRO A 30 -7.33 7.96 -0.29
CA PRO A 30 -6.44 7.38 0.71
C PRO A 30 -4.97 7.50 0.29
N THR A 31 -4.07 7.49 1.27
CA THR A 31 -2.63 7.33 1.09
C THR A 31 -2.25 5.88 0.74
N ASN A 32 -0.96 5.50 0.84
CA ASN A 32 -0.58 4.10 0.60
C ASN A 32 -1.12 3.21 1.71
N LEU A 33 -1.96 2.27 1.33
CA LEU A 33 -2.58 1.33 2.25
C LEU A 33 -1.73 0.08 2.41
N TYR A 34 -1.83 -0.55 3.57
CA TYR A 34 -1.24 -1.85 3.87
C TYR A 34 -2.05 -2.54 4.97
N GLY A 35 -1.91 -3.85 5.09
CA GLY A 35 -2.59 -4.63 6.12
C GLY A 35 -2.81 -6.08 5.72
N PRO A 36 -3.54 -6.85 6.52
CA PRO A 36 -4.01 -8.19 6.17
C PRO A 36 -4.75 -8.20 4.82
N ASN A 37 -4.59 -9.31 4.08
CA ASN A 37 -5.15 -9.50 2.73
C ASN A 37 -4.56 -8.60 1.62
N ASP A 38 -3.41 -7.93 1.86
CA ASP A 38 -2.72 -7.20 0.81
C ASP A 38 -2.12 -8.16 -0.25
N ASN A 39 -1.68 -7.60 -1.37
CA ASN A 39 -0.98 -8.33 -2.42
C ASN A 39 0.52 -8.42 -2.11
N PHE A 40 1.04 -9.62 -1.84
CA PHE A 40 2.45 -9.89 -1.55
C PHE A 40 3.24 -10.44 -2.74
N ASP A 41 2.66 -10.48 -3.94
CA ASP A 41 3.34 -10.93 -5.15
C ASP A 41 4.54 -10.03 -5.50
N HIS A 42 5.70 -10.63 -5.74
CA HIS A 42 6.96 -9.91 -5.99
C HIS A 42 6.96 -8.96 -7.18
N ASN A 43 6.05 -9.16 -8.15
CA ASN A 43 6.02 -8.40 -9.40
C ASN A 43 4.94 -7.31 -9.41
N SER A 44 3.90 -7.45 -8.60
CA SER A 44 2.71 -6.59 -8.65
C SER A 44 2.36 -5.91 -7.33
N SER A 45 3.03 -6.27 -6.23
CA SER A 45 2.77 -5.68 -4.91
C SER A 45 3.30 -4.27 -4.75
N HIS A 46 2.73 -3.54 -3.79
CA HIS A 46 3.25 -2.27 -3.33
C HIS A 46 4.51 -2.45 -2.47
N VAL A 47 5.21 -1.34 -2.20
CA VAL A 47 6.53 -1.37 -1.54
C VAL A 47 6.53 -2.07 -0.18
N LEU A 48 5.55 -1.82 0.70
CA LEU A 48 5.53 -2.41 2.05
C LEU A 48 5.33 -3.94 2.00
N PRO A 49 4.28 -4.48 1.37
CA PRO A 49 4.14 -5.94 1.26
C PRO A 49 5.28 -6.60 0.45
N ALA A 50 5.85 -5.91 -0.55
CA ALA A 50 7.02 -6.41 -1.27
C ALA A 50 8.24 -6.56 -0.36
N LEU A 51 8.48 -5.61 0.55
CA LEU A 51 9.57 -5.70 1.52
C LEU A 51 9.35 -6.83 2.52
N ILE A 52 8.13 -6.99 3.06
CA ILE A 52 7.78 -8.11 3.95
C ILE A 52 8.08 -9.44 3.25
N SER A 53 7.56 -9.63 2.04
CA SER A 53 7.76 -10.86 1.27
C SER A 53 9.23 -11.14 0.95
N LYS A 54 10.01 -10.10 0.61
CA LYS A 54 11.46 -10.23 0.33
C LYS A 54 12.27 -10.64 1.56
N PHE A 55 12.07 -9.96 2.69
CA PHE A 55 12.82 -10.27 3.90
C PHE A 55 12.41 -11.63 4.45
N HIS A 56 11.11 -11.93 4.53
CA HIS A 56 10.64 -13.25 4.96
C HIS A 56 11.18 -14.39 4.09
N GLY A 57 11.04 -14.29 2.76
CA GLY A 57 11.54 -15.30 1.81
C GLY A 57 13.07 -15.47 1.81
N SER A 58 13.77 -14.59 2.52
CA SER A 58 15.23 -14.63 2.67
C SER A 58 15.69 -15.12 4.06
N LEU A 59 14.77 -15.36 5.01
CA LEU A 59 15.12 -15.83 6.37
C LEU A 59 15.85 -17.18 6.37
N GLU A 60 15.44 -18.10 5.51
CA GLU A 60 16.02 -19.44 5.40
C GLU A 60 17.21 -19.51 4.43
N LYS A 61 17.58 -18.39 3.81
CA LYS A 61 18.74 -18.33 2.91
C LYS A 61 20.04 -18.34 3.68
N SER A 62 21.14 -18.70 3.00
CA SER A 62 22.47 -18.66 3.61
C SER A 62 22.81 -17.26 4.13
N LYS A 63 23.68 -17.18 5.16
CA LYS A 63 24.20 -15.92 5.72
C LYS A 63 24.87 -14.98 4.69
N HIS A 64 25.19 -15.49 3.50
CA HIS A 64 25.75 -14.68 2.41
C HIS A 64 24.69 -14.16 1.45
N TRP A 65 23.40 -14.43 1.71
CA TRP A 65 22.32 -13.91 0.88
C TRP A 65 22.05 -12.45 1.21
N VAL A 66 22.16 -11.58 0.19
CA VAL A 66 21.95 -10.13 0.31
C VAL A 66 20.64 -9.77 -0.36
N VAL A 67 19.73 -9.14 0.38
CA VAL A 67 18.48 -8.62 -0.16
C VAL A 67 18.74 -7.31 -0.90
N LYS A 68 18.34 -7.24 -2.19
CA LYS A 68 18.47 -6.03 -3.01
C LYS A 68 17.20 -5.19 -2.95
N LEU A 69 17.36 -3.94 -2.51
CA LEU A 69 16.32 -2.92 -2.44
C LEU A 69 16.52 -1.89 -3.53
N TRP A 70 15.45 -1.43 -4.17
CA TRP A 70 15.53 -0.47 -5.28
C TRP A 70 15.73 0.96 -4.78
N GLY A 71 16.57 1.72 -5.49
CA GLY A 71 16.85 3.12 -5.21
C GLY A 71 17.92 3.31 -4.13
N ASP A 72 17.83 4.38 -3.36
CA ASP A 72 18.74 4.74 -2.27
C ASP A 72 18.04 4.83 -0.90
N GLY A 73 16.75 4.53 -0.85
CA GLY A 73 15.96 4.54 0.37
C GLY A 73 15.54 5.92 0.88
N THR A 74 15.93 7.01 0.23
CA THR A 74 15.66 8.40 0.73
C THR A 74 14.23 8.88 0.43
N ALA A 75 13.54 8.27 -0.52
CA ALA A 75 12.18 8.65 -0.88
C ALA A 75 11.24 8.48 0.32
N LYS A 76 10.38 9.49 0.55
CA LYS A 76 9.44 9.51 1.66
C LYS A 76 8.03 9.13 1.22
N ARG A 77 7.39 8.29 2.01
CA ARG A 77 6.01 7.83 1.79
C ARG A 77 5.24 7.80 3.10
N GLU A 78 3.97 8.02 2.96
CA GLU A 78 2.97 7.90 4.03
C GLU A 78 2.27 6.55 3.90
N PHE A 79 2.04 5.89 5.03
CA PHE A 79 1.38 4.57 5.10
C PHE A 79 0.23 4.61 6.11
N LEU A 80 -0.90 3.98 5.74
CA LEU A 80 -2.08 3.88 6.59
C LEU A 80 -2.56 2.43 6.63
N HIS A 81 -2.81 1.93 7.85
CA HIS A 81 -3.39 0.60 8.02
C HIS A 81 -4.82 0.52 7.48
N VAL A 82 -5.18 -0.60 6.87
CA VAL A 82 -6.47 -0.78 6.20
C VAL A 82 -7.65 -0.68 7.16
N ASP A 83 -7.50 -1.07 8.44
CA ASP A 83 -8.56 -0.98 9.44
C ASP A 83 -8.82 0.49 9.84
N ASP A 84 -7.76 1.31 9.94
CA ASP A 84 -7.91 2.75 10.15
C ASP A 84 -8.62 3.42 8.97
N LEU A 85 -8.33 2.98 7.72
CA LEU A 85 -9.08 3.45 6.56
C LEU A 85 -10.57 3.07 6.68
N ALA A 86 -10.88 1.85 7.08
CA ALA A 86 -12.27 1.38 7.21
C ALA A 86 -13.05 2.26 8.20
N GLU A 87 -12.46 2.60 9.34
CA GLU A 87 -13.06 3.52 10.31
C GLU A 87 -13.23 4.94 9.74
N ALA A 88 -12.21 5.45 9.04
CA ALA A 88 -12.29 6.75 8.38
C ALA A 88 -13.41 6.82 7.35
N LEU A 89 -13.58 5.77 6.54
CA LEU A 89 -14.66 5.67 5.55
C LEU A 89 -16.04 5.71 6.22
N TYR A 90 -16.21 4.98 7.33
CA TYR A 90 -17.45 5.01 8.10
C TYR A 90 -17.77 6.42 8.59
N ILE A 91 -16.79 7.14 9.16
CA ILE A 91 -16.95 8.53 9.61
C ILE A 91 -17.27 9.46 8.42
N CYS A 92 -16.63 9.28 7.28
CA CYS A 92 -16.93 10.05 6.08
C CYS A 92 -18.37 9.82 5.60
N MET A 93 -18.86 8.59 5.63
CA MET A 93 -20.25 8.28 5.27
C MET A 93 -21.27 8.98 6.18
N GLU A 94 -20.95 9.14 7.46
CA GLU A 94 -21.85 9.74 8.44
C GLU A 94 -21.79 11.27 8.46
N LYS A 95 -20.59 11.85 8.26
CA LYS A 95 -20.33 13.26 8.57
C LYS A 95 -19.90 14.12 7.40
N TYR A 96 -19.50 13.50 6.26
CA TYR A 96 -18.97 14.25 5.12
C TYR A 96 -19.98 14.32 3.99
N ASP A 97 -20.46 15.52 3.70
CA ASP A 97 -21.43 15.78 2.62
C ASP A 97 -20.97 16.98 1.78
N ASP A 98 -19.84 16.81 1.07
CA ASP A 98 -19.23 17.84 0.24
C ASP A 98 -18.86 17.27 -1.12
N GLU A 99 -18.79 18.12 -2.15
CA GLU A 99 -18.32 17.78 -3.50
C GLU A 99 -16.79 17.72 -3.60
N GLU A 100 -16.06 18.24 -2.63
CA GLU A 100 -14.61 18.22 -2.61
C GLU A 100 -14.06 16.85 -2.20
N ILE A 101 -12.88 16.52 -2.71
CA ILE A 101 -12.17 15.30 -2.32
C ILE A 101 -11.69 15.46 -0.88
N ILE A 102 -11.91 14.42 -0.06
CA ILE A 102 -11.31 14.32 1.26
C ILE A 102 -10.14 13.33 1.25
N ASN A 103 -8.97 13.79 1.70
CA ASN A 103 -7.81 12.94 1.85
C ASN A 103 -7.88 12.16 3.17
N ILE A 104 -7.49 10.88 3.12
CA ILE A 104 -7.41 10.02 4.29
C ILE A 104 -5.97 9.49 4.41
N GLY A 105 -5.33 9.80 5.52
CA GLY A 105 -3.95 9.43 5.78
C GLY A 105 -3.55 9.78 7.22
N THR A 106 -2.29 9.50 7.55
CA THR A 106 -1.71 9.85 8.86
C THR A 106 -1.25 11.31 8.93
N GLY A 107 -0.89 11.89 7.77
CA GLY A 107 -0.21 13.18 7.67
C GLY A 107 1.29 13.11 7.99
N GLU A 108 1.81 11.91 8.25
CA GLU A 108 3.22 11.65 8.55
C GLU A 108 3.84 10.78 7.48
N ASP A 109 5.08 11.05 7.12
CA ASP A 109 5.83 10.26 6.15
C ASP A 109 7.11 9.67 6.77
N VAL A 110 7.49 8.51 6.28
CA VAL A 110 8.75 7.84 6.61
C VAL A 110 9.56 7.62 5.35
N THR A 111 10.89 7.55 5.44
CA THR A 111 11.74 7.13 4.34
C THR A 111 11.56 5.65 4.05
N ILE A 112 11.81 5.24 2.81
CA ILE A 112 11.80 3.80 2.46
C ILE A 112 12.88 3.04 3.24
N LYS A 113 13.95 3.74 3.63
CA LYS A 113 14.99 3.16 4.50
C LYS A 113 14.43 2.86 5.91
N GLU A 114 13.80 3.83 6.57
CA GLU A 114 13.17 3.65 7.89
C GLU A 114 12.09 2.54 7.85
N LEU A 115 11.31 2.48 6.77
CA LEU A 115 10.35 1.42 6.55
C LEU A 115 11.04 0.04 6.48
N ALA A 116 12.11 -0.08 5.68
CA ALA A 116 12.85 -1.32 5.53
C ALA A 116 13.48 -1.78 6.87
N GLU A 117 14.07 -0.85 7.63
CA GLU A 117 14.63 -1.12 8.95
C GLU A 117 13.55 -1.60 9.95
N THR A 118 12.35 -0.99 9.92
CA THR A 118 11.23 -1.44 10.75
C THR A 118 10.78 -2.87 10.37
N ILE A 119 10.73 -3.18 9.07
CA ILE A 119 10.34 -4.51 8.59
C ILE A 119 11.43 -5.55 8.94
N ILE A 120 12.70 -5.18 8.82
CA ILE A 120 13.84 -6.04 9.25
C ILE A 120 13.69 -6.42 10.73
N ASP A 121 13.46 -5.44 11.59
CA ASP A 121 13.24 -5.67 13.02
C ASP A 121 12.06 -6.61 13.29
N VAL A 122 10.93 -6.40 12.60
CA VAL A 122 9.71 -7.19 12.78
C VAL A 122 9.85 -8.62 12.24
N THR A 123 10.52 -8.78 11.09
CA THR A 123 10.73 -10.10 10.48
C THR A 123 11.84 -10.90 11.14
N GLY A 124 12.75 -10.26 11.89
CA GLY A 124 13.94 -10.90 12.46
C GLY A 124 15.00 -11.22 11.41
N TYR A 125 15.06 -10.47 10.30
CA TYR A 125 16.07 -10.67 9.27
C TYR A 125 17.44 -10.17 9.74
N GLU A 126 18.43 -11.05 9.81
CA GLU A 126 19.76 -10.75 10.37
C GLU A 126 20.88 -10.63 9.33
N ASN A 127 20.58 -10.89 8.04
CA ASN A 127 21.59 -10.81 6.99
C ASN A 127 21.70 -9.39 6.41
N ASP A 128 22.68 -9.18 5.53
CA ASP A 128 22.92 -7.90 4.88
C ASP A 128 21.86 -7.59 3.81
N TYR A 129 21.63 -6.31 3.58
CA TYR A 129 20.86 -5.80 2.44
C TYR A 129 21.63 -4.67 1.75
N GLU A 130 21.38 -4.47 0.49
CA GLU A 130 22.01 -3.42 -0.31
C GLU A 130 20.99 -2.64 -1.14
N TRP A 131 21.31 -1.39 -1.43
CA TRP A 131 20.51 -0.52 -2.29
C TRP A 131 21.01 -0.59 -3.74
N ASP A 132 20.12 -0.95 -4.66
CA ASP A 132 20.35 -0.90 -6.11
C ASP A 132 20.02 0.51 -6.63
N THR A 133 21.01 1.39 -6.60
CA THR A 133 20.88 2.78 -7.06
C THR A 133 20.75 2.91 -8.58
N SER A 134 20.90 1.83 -9.34
CA SER A 134 20.58 1.81 -10.78
C SER A 134 19.07 1.91 -11.04
N LYS A 135 18.25 1.63 -10.02
CA LYS A 135 16.79 1.75 -10.08
C LYS A 135 16.33 3.14 -9.59
N PRO A 136 15.27 3.70 -10.19
CA PRO A 136 14.81 5.03 -9.82
C PRO A 136 14.17 5.06 -8.42
N ASN A 137 14.42 6.14 -7.67
CA ASN A 137 13.78 6.39 -6.36
C ASN A 137 12.29 6.72 -6.45
N GLY A 138 11.80 7.12 -7.63
CA GLY A 138 10.46 7.67 -7.80
C GLY A 138 10.32 9.10 -7.26
N THR A 139 9.11 9.52 -6.91
CA THR A 139 8.84 10.86 -6.37
C THR A 139 9.52 11.03 -4.99
N PRO A 140 10.29 12.10 -4.74
CA PRO A 140 11.04 12.28 -3.49
C PRO A 140 10.17 12.25 -2.23
N ARG A 141 9.00 12.89 -2.27
CA ARG A 141 8.05 12.94 -1.14
C ARG A 141 6.60 12.85 -1.61
N LYS A 142 5.79 12.06 -0.91
CA LYS A 142 4.36 11.96 -1.14
C LYS A 142 3.65 11.81 0.21
N VAL A 143 3.02 12.90 0.67
CA VAL A 143 2.23 12.99 1.89
C VAL A 143 0.95 13.76 1.59
N LEU A 144 -0.14 13.43 2.25
CA LEU A 144 -1.44 14.08 2.08
C LEU A 144 -1.64 15.17 3.14
N ASN A 145 -2.38 16.22 2.77
CA ASN A 145 -2.98 17.10 3.77
C ASN A 145 -4.26 16.44 4.30
N VAL A 146 -4.30 16.18 5.60
CA VAL A 146 -5.36 15.43 6.29
C VAL A 146 -6.21 16.30 7.22
N ASP A 147 -6.10 17.63 7.13
CA ASP A 147 -6.82 18.57 8.01
C ASP A 147 -8.34 18.38 7.97
N LYS A 148 -8.90 18.07 6.79
CA LYS A 148 -10.34 17.86 6.63
C LYS A 148 -10.85 16.65 7.39
N ILE A 149 -10.16 15.50 7.30
CA ILE A 149 -10.59 14.29 8.01
C ILE A 149 -10.39 14.44 9.52
N LYS A 150 -9.33 15.10 9.96
CA LYS A 150 -9.12 15.46 11.38
C LYS A 150 -10.23 16.38 11.92
N ALA A 151 -10.68 17.33 11.12
CA ALA A 151 -11.81 18.20 11.50
C ALA A 151 -13.14 17.44 11.67
N LEU A 152 -13.31 16.26 11.05
CA LEU A 152 -14.44 15.36 11.28
C LEU A 152 -14.31 14.54 12.58
N GLY A 153 -13.18 14.67 13.29
CA GLY A 153 -12.90 13.98 14.55
C GLY A 153 -12.28 12.60 14.38
N TRP A 154 -11.66 12.31 13.23
CA TRP A 154 -10.95 11.06 13.00
C TRP A 154 -9.43 11.25 13.05
N GLU A 155 -8.74 10.32 13.69
CA GLU A 155 -7.29 10.18 13.70
C GLU A 155 -6.90 8.71 13.56
N PRO A 156 -5.75 8.38 12.92
CA PRO A 156 -5.27 7.01 12.85
C PRO A 156 -4.91 6.50 14.25
N LYS A 157 -5.19 5.23 14.51
CA LYS A 157 -4.98 4.58 15.81
C LYS A 157 -3.83 3.57 15.78
N ILE A 158 -3.58 2.99 14.60
CA ILE A 158 -2.59 1.93 14.42
C ILE A 158 -1.26 2.53 14.00
N GLY A 159 -0.26 2.43 14.86
CA GLY A 159 1.10 2.87 14.55
C GLY A 159 1.74 2.03 13.45
N LEU A 160 2.69 2.61 12.70
CA LEU A 160 3.32 1.91 11.55
C LEU A 160 3.93 0.57 11.98
N ARG A 161 4.68 0.52 13.08
CA ARG A 161 5.31 -0.72 13.59
C ARG A 161 4.26 -1.77 13.96
N GLU A 162 3.27 -1.40 14.75
CA GLU A 162 2.18 -2.28 15.17
C GLU A 162 1.41 -2.84 13.96
N GLY A 163 1.09 -1.98 12.99
CA GLY A 163 0.44 -2.39 11.74
C GLY A 163 1.30 -3.34 10.90
N ILE A 164 2.64 -3.15 10.85
CA ILE A 164 3.56 -4.07 10.18
C ILE A 164 3.59 -5.42 10.90
N GLU A 165 3.63 -5.44 12.24
CA GLU A 165 3.60 -6.66 13.06
C GLU A 165 2.33 -7.48 12.78
N SER A 166 1.15 -6.85 12.80
CA SER A 166 -0.12 -7.53 12.51
C SER A 166 -0.20 -8.04 11.06
N THR A 167 0.28 -7.24 10.12
CA THR A 167 0.34 -7.61 8.69
C THR A 167 1.27 -8.79 8.46
N TYR A 168 2.44 -8.79 9.11
CA TYR A 168 3.42 -9.87 8.98
C TYR A 168 2.93 -11.17 9.65
N GLU A 169 2.25 -11.06 10.80
CA GLU A 169 1.63 -12.21 11.45
C GLU A 169 0.57 -12.86 10.53
N TRP A 170 -0.28 -12.04 9.92
CA TRP A 170 -1.24 -12.51 8.93
C TRP A 170 -0.54 -13.17 7.72
N TYR A 171 0.53 -12.55 7.19
CA TYR A 171 1.31 -13.08 6.08
C TYR A 171 1.87 -14.47 6.39
N LYS A 172 2.51 -14.67 7.54
CA LYS A 172 3.04 -15.98 7.97
C LYS A 172 1.95 -17.05 8.00
N ASN A 173 0.79 -16.71 8.51
CA ASN A 173 -0.29 -17.67 8.72
C ASN A 173 -1.05 -18.04 7.43
N ASN A 174 -1.00 -17.19 6.40
CA ASN A 174 -1.81 -17.36 5.19
C ASN A 174 -1.00 -17.60 3.91
N LEU A 175 0.19 -17.03 3.78
CA LEU A 175 0.97 -17.05 2.55
C LEU A 175 2.40 -17.57 2.74
N GLY A 176 2.85 -17.74 3.96
CA GLY A 176 4.26 -18.05 4.30
C GLY A 176 4.78 -19.40 3.78
N TYR A 177 3.98 -20.18 3.05
CA TYR A 177 4.36 -21.52 2.55
C TYR A 177 3.91 -21.82 1.10
N GLU A 178 3.45 -20.85 0.34
CA GLU A 178 3.23 -21.12 -1.08
C GLU A 178 4.57 -21.09 -1.84
N GLU A 179 4.99 -22.26 -2.35
CA GLU A 179 5.99 -22.33 -3.41
C GLU A 179 5.60 -21.36 -4.54
N PRO A 180 6.56 -20.63 -5.13
CA PRO A 180 6.27 -19.74 -6.24
C PRO A 180 5.57 -20.54 -7.34
N GLN A 181 4.29 -20.30 -7.56
CA GLN A 181 3.53 -20.88 -8.65
C GLN A 181 4.32 -20.60 -9.94
N PRO A 182 4.59 -21.62 -10.77
CA PRO A 182 5.29 -21.42 -12.04
C PRO A 182 4.52 -20.33 -12.80
N GLN A 183 5.23 -19.28 -13.19
CA GLN A 183 4.64 -18.18 -13.97
C GLN A 183 3.94 -18.77 -15.18
N LEU A 184 2.62 -18.84 -15.14
CA LEU A 184 1.83 -19.15 -16.32
C LEU A 184 2.09 -18.03 -17.33
N ASN A 185 2.83 -18.40 -18.37
CA ASN A 185 3.09 -17.54 -19.51
C ASN A 185 1.77 -16.88 -19.94
N PRO A 186 1.71 -15.56 -20.17
CA PRO A 186 0.51 -14.87 -20.63
C PRO A 186 -0.20 -15.54 -21.80
N ILE A 187 0.52 -16.28 -22.62
CA ILE A 187 0.01 -17.06 -23.76
C ILE A 187 -0.83 -18.27 -23.31
N SER A 188 -0.50 -18.93 -22.20
CA SER A 188 -1.27 -20.09 -21.71
C SER A 188 -2.65 -19.69 -21.15
N ARG A 189 -2.77 -18.46 -20.62
CA ARG A 189 -4.04 -17.90 -20.15
C ARG A 189 -4.99 -17.54 -21.30
N PHE A 190 -4.42 -17.23 -22.47
CA PHE A 190 -5.20 -16.94 -23.67
C PHE A 190 -5.73 -18.22 -24.33
N MET A 191 -4.98 -19.33 -24.27
CA MET A 191 -5.38 -20.60 -24.88
C MET A 191 -6.44 -21.36 -24.08
N SER A 192 -6.46 -21.26 -22.74
CA SER A 192 -7.51 -21.89 -21.91
C SER A 192 -8.90 -21.24 -22.09
N TRP A 193 -8.97 -20.05 -22.67
CA TRP A 193 -10.25 -19.35 -22.96
C TRP A 193 -10.82 -19.72 -24.35
N MET A 194 -10.03 -20.35 -25.19
CA MET A 194 -10.46 -20.80 -26.55
C MET A 194 -10.99 -22.23 -26.55
N ASP A 195 -10.78 -23.01 -25.45
CA ASP A 195 -11.22 -24.40 -25.31
C ASP A 195 -12.46 -24.54 -24.40
N SER A 196 -13.06 -23.44 -23.98
CA SER A 196 -14.33 -23.38 -23.20
C SER A 196 -15.42 -22.66 -24.00
#